data_5f52488233218dfd52092950db58482c
#
_entry.id   5f52488233218dfd52092950db58482c
#
_cell.length_a   1.000
_cell.length_b   1.000
_cell.length_c   1.000
_cell.angle_alpha   90.00
_cell.angle_beta   90.00
_cell.angle_gamma   90.00
#
_symmetry.space_group_name_H-M   'P 1'
#
loop_
_entity.id
_entity.type
_entity.pdbx_description
1 polymer ?
#
loop_
_entity_poly.entity_id
_entity_poly.type
_entity_poly.pdbx_seq_one_letter_code
_entity_poly.pdbx_strand_id
1 'polypeptide(L)'
;MAYATLPKERIHGRSIDLRPAQPSDAEFVLKLRLDPALNTHLTATAPALEPQREWIRRAAADPDQYYFIIEDRQGAAVGTVRIYDLRPDSFCWGSWILQSGAPRKAAIESALLVYEFGFYRLGFGNCHFDVRKQNTRVVEFHRRFGARIVGETPDDHLFQFSKADYEAARAHYLAFLP
;
A
#
# COMPACT_ATOMS: atom_id res chain seq x y z
N MET A 1 -2.30 6.92 22.34
CA MET A 1 -3.25 7.89 21.76
C MET A 1 -4.07 7.15 20.71
N ALA A 2 -5.35 7.44 20.59
CA ALA A 2 -6.13 6.86 19.52
C ALA A 2 -5.73 7.53 18.19
N TYR A 3 -5.48 6.76 17.14
CA TYR A 3 -5.30 7.27 15.80
C TYR A 3 -6.59 7.91 15.27
N ALA A 4 -6.47 8.82 14.31
CA ALA A 4 -7.64 9.45 13.71
C ALA A 4 -8.30 8.51 12.71
N THR A 5 -9.61 8.30 12.80
CA THR A 5 -10.39 7.71 11.72
C THR A 5 -10.80 8.83 10.76
N LEU A 6 -10.38 8.73 9.50
CA LEU A 6 -10.63 9.75 8.50
C LEU A 6 -11.61 9.26 7.42
N PRO A 7 -12.36 10.16 6.79
CA PRO A 7 -13.12 9.83 5.58
C PRO A 7 -12.22 9.20 4.51
N LYS A 8 -12.77 8.24 3.79
CA LYS A 8 -12.06 7.59 2.67
C LYS A 8 -12.16 8.49 1.43
N GLU A 9 -11.17 9.35 1.30
CA GLU A 9 -11.10 10.34 0.22
C GLU A 9 -9.92 10.04 -0.72
N ARG A 10 -9.95 10.65 -1.90
CA ARG A 10 -8.84 10.61 -2.84
C ARG A 10 -7.62 11.33 -2.25
N ILE A 11 -6.47 10.72 -2.39
CA ILE A 11 -5.17 11.31 -2.05
C ILE A 11 -4.50 11.66 -3.37
N HIS A 12 -4.28 12.96 -3.58
CA HIS A 12 -3.63 13.45 -4.79
C HIS A 12 -2.12 13.34 -4.66
N GLY A 13 -1.49 12.74 -5.64
CA GLY A 13 -0.05 12.69 -5.79
C GLY A 13 0.41 13.59 -6.94
N ARG A 14 1.65 13.43 -7.37
CA ARG A 14 2.25 14.21 -8.44
C ARG A 14 2.02 13.61 -9.83
N SER A 15 2.22 12.30 -9.98
CA SER A 15 2.01 11.57 -11.24
C SER A 15 0.95 10.49 -11.15
N ILE A 16 0.50 10.18 -9.94
CA ILE A 16 -0.57 9.23 -9.64
C ILE A 16 -1.48 9.80 -8.57
N ASP A 17 -2.67 9.23 -8.44
CA ASP A 17 -3.58 9.44 -7.31
C ASP A 17 -3.88 8.11 -6.62
N LEU A 18 -4.23 8.16 -5.33
CA LEU A 18 -4.82 7.04 -4.62
C LEU A 18 -6.31 7.30 -4.43
N ARG A 19 -7.14 6.54 -5.11
CA ARG A 19 -8.60 6.64 -5.01
C ARG A 19 -9.15 5.50 -4.17
N PRO A 20 -10.10 5.73 -3.25
CA PRO A 20 -10.76 4.65 -2.54
C PRO A 20 -11.30 3.60 -3.50
N ALA A 21 -11.02 2.33 -3.22
CA ALA A 21 -11.51 1.21 -4.02
C ALA A 21 -13.02 1.06 -3.84
N GLN A 22 -13.70 0.72 -4.92
CA GLN A 22 -15.15 0.49 -4.97
C GLN A 22 -15.43 -0.94 -5.46
N PRO A 23 -16.60 -1.51 -5.13
CA PRO A 23 -16.98 -2.85 -5.62
C PRO A 23 -16.90 -3.02 -7.13
N SER A 24 -17.09 -1.93 -7.90
CA SER A 24 -16.90 -1.90 -9.36
C SER A 24 -15.46 -2.15 -9.82
N ASP A 25 -14.48 -1.98 -8.95
CA ASP A 25 -13.06 -2.24 -9.24
C ASP A 25 -12.68 -3.72 -9.15
N ALA A 26 -13.62 -4.59 -8.75
CA ALA A 26 -13.35 -5.99 -8.46
C ALA A 26 -12.71 -6.75 -9.65
N GLU A 27 -13.14 -6.46 -10.86
CA GLU A 27 -12.57 -7.09 -12.07
C GLU A 27 -11.11 -6.70 -12.28
N PHE A 28 -10.79 -5.41 -12.16
CA PHE A 28 -9.42 -4.89 -12.23
C PHE A 28 -8.52 -5.50 -11.15
N VAL A 29 -8.99 -5.50 -9.90
CA VAL A 29 -8.24 -6.06 -8.76
C VAL A 29 -7.99 -7.55 -8.95
N LEU A 30 -9.02 -8.29 -9.37
CA LEU A 30 -8.91 -9.71 -9.62
C LEU A 30 -7.91 -10.01 -10.73
N LYS A 31 -7.94 -9.25 -11.82
CA LYS A 31 -6.98 -9.36 -12.92
C LYS A 31 -5.54 -9.18 -12.43
N LEU A 32 -5.26 -8.16 -11.61
CA LEU A 32 -3.93 -7.95 -11.03
C LEU A 32 -3.49 -9.13 -10.16
N ARG A 33 -4.38 -9.62 -9.31
CA ARG A 33 -4.06 -10.68 -8.34
C ARG A 33 -3.88 -12.05 -8.99
N LEU A 34 -4.44 -12.26 -10.14
CA LEU A 34 -4.33 -13.50 -10.91
C LEU A 34 -3.24 -13.45 -11.99
N ASP A 35 -2.62 -12.30 -12.21
CA ASP A 35 -1.52 -12.15 -13.17
C ASP A 35 -0.29 -12.95 -12.70
N PRO A 36 0.15 -13.99 -13.43
CA PRO A 36 1.31 -14.79 -13.03
C PRO A 36 2.62 -13.99 -12.90
N ALA A 37 2.74 -12.86 -13.62
CA ALA A 37 3.90 -11.98 -13.53
C ALA A 37 3.91 -11.16 -12.24
N LEU A 38 2.78 -11.03 -11.54
CA LEU A 38 2.61 -10.18 -10.37
C LEU A 38 2.32 -10.96 -9.08
N ASN A 39 1.79 -12.18 -9.19
CA ASN A 39 1.21 -12.88 -8.04
C ASN A 39 2.14 -13.84 -7.29
N THR A 40 3.38 -14.00 -7.73
CA THR A 40 4.34 -14.96 -7.15
C THR A 40 4.49 -14.85 -5.62
N HIS A 41 4.38 -13.63 -5.09
CA HIS A 41 4.55 -13.35 -3.65
C HIS A 41 3.25 -12.91 -2.97
N LEU A 42 2.12 -12.98 -3.67
CA LEU A 42 0.82 -12.62 -3.12
C LEU A 42 0.16 -13.81 -2.43
N THR A 43 -0.73 -13.51 -1.49
CA THR A 43 -1.66 -14.51 -0.96
C THR A 43 -2.56 -15.01 -2.10
N ALA A 44 -2.79 -16.32 -2.14
CA ALA A 44 -3.64 -16.95 -3.15
C ALA A 44 -5.03 -16.28 -3.18
N THR A 45 -5.51 -16.05 -4.39
CA THR A 45 -6.83 -15.44 -4.65
C THR A 45 -7.67 -16.38 -5.50
N ALA A 46 -8.88 -16.64 -5.06
CA ALA A 46 -9.82 -17.42 -5.86
C ALA A 46 -10.22 -16.64 -7.13
N PRO A 47 -10.26 -17.28 -8.30
CA PRO A 47 -10.64 -16.64 -9.56
C PRO A 47 -12.15 -16.43 -9.67
N ALA A 48 -12.72 -15.69 -8.72
CA ALA A 48 -14.17 -15.49 -8.61
C ALA A 48 -14.48 -14.02 -8.35
N LEU A 49 -15.27 -13.41 -9.23
CA LEU A 49 -15.54 -11.98 -9.24
C LEU A 49 -16.40 -11.53 -8.04
N GLU A 50 -17.46 -12.28 -7.72
CA GLU A 50 -18.37 -11.89 -6.63
C GLU A 50 -17.72 -11.93 -5.24
N PRO A 51 -16.93 -12.95 -4.88
CA PRO A 51 -16.13 -12.90 -3.64
C PRO A 51 -15.18 -11.71 -3.58
N GLN A 52 -14.55 -11.35 -4.69
CA GLN A 52 -13.66 -10.18 -4.76
C GLN A 52 -14.45 -8.88 -4.58
N ARG A 53 -15.62 -8.76 -5.21
CA ARG A 53 -16.52 -7.60 -5.07
C ARG A 53 -16.99 -7.44 -3.63
N GLU A 54 -17.42 -8.54 -3.01
CA GLU A 54 -17.87 -8.54 -1.62
C GLU A 54 -16.72 -8.20 -0.65
N TRP A 55 -15.52 -8.70 -0.92
CA TRP A 55 -14.35 -8.36 -0.12
C TRP A 55 -14.05 -6.86 -0.16
N ILE A 56 -14.09 -6.24 -1.35
CA ILE A 56 -13.89 -4.78 -1.51
C ILE A 56 -15.00 -4.02 -0.77
N ARG A 57 -16.25 -4.47 -0.84
CA ARG A 57 -17.37 -3.84 -0.13
C ARG A 57 -17.14 -3.85 1.38
N ARG A 58 -16.70 -4.96 1.95
CA ARG A 58 -16.37 -5.06 3.36
C ARG A 58 -15.20 -4.16 3.75
N ALA A 59 -14.13 -4.16 2.97
CA ALA A 59 -12.98 -3.28 3.20
C ALA A 59 -13.37 -1.79 3.10
N ALA A 60 -14.26 -1.43 2.19
CA ALA A 60 -14.77 -0.07 2.08
C ALA A 60 -15.61 0.37 3.30
N ALA A 61 -16.34 -0.56 3.91
CA ALA A 61 -17.16 -0.31 5.08
C ALA A 61 -16.37 -0.32 6.41
N ASP A 62 -15.21 -0.97 6.43
CA ASP A 62 -14.37 -1.10 7.63
C ASP A 62 -13.66 0.24 7.93
N PRO A 63 -13.90 0.88 9.10
CA PRO A 63 -13.25 2.15 9.44
C PRO A 63 -11.73 2.03 9.64
N ASP A 64 -11.24 0.83 9.92
CA ASP A 64 -9.83 0.56 10.20
C ASP A 64 -9.06 0.08 8.96
N GLN A 65 -9.63 0.23 7.78
CA GLN A 65 -8.98 -0.10 6.52
C GLN A 65 -9.14 1.02 5.48
N TYR A 66 -8.06 1.25 4.75
CA TYR A 66 -8.04 2.17 3.61
C TYR A 66 -7.50 1.41 2.41
N TYR A 67 -8.39 0.97 1.53
CA TYR A 67 -8.03 0.27 0.31
C TYR A 67 -8.15 1.21 -0.88
N PHE A 68 -7.07 1.36 -1.63
CA PHE A 68 -6.96 2.30 -2.73
C PHE A 68 -6.66 1.62 -4.06
N ILE A 69 -7.25 2.17 -5.10
CA ILE A 69 -6.80 2.00 -6.48
C ILE A 69 -5.77 3.11 -6.75
N ILE A 70 -4.65 2.74 -7.34
CA ILE A 70 -3.65 3.67 -7.85
C ILE A 70 -4.08 4.01 -9.27
N GLU A 71 -4.31 5.30 -9.52
CA GLU A 71 -4.68 5.83 -10.84
C GLU A 71 -3.55 6.69 -11.40
N ASP A 72 -3.34 6.63 -12.71
CA ASP A 72 -2.46 7.57 -13.40
C ASP A 72 -3.17 8.93 -13.64
N ARG A 73 -2.48 9.87 -14.29
CA ARG A 73 -3.02 11.20 -14.58
C ARG A 73 -4.16 11.22 -15.60
N GLN A 74 -4.36 10.14 -16.34
CA GLN A 74 -5.48 9.96 -17.25
C GLN A 74 -6.70 9.34 -16.55
N GLY A 75 -6.58 9.00 -15.25
CA GLY A 75 -7.61 8.31 -14.48
C GLY A 75 -7.67 6.81 -14.73
N ALA A 76 -6.67 6.24 -15.39
CA ALA A 76 -6.60 4.80 -15.58
C ALA A 76 -6.08 4.10 -14.32
N ALA A 77 -6.75 3.03 -13.91
CA ALA A 77 -6.31 2.19 -12.81
C ALA A 77 -5.03 1.43 -13.21
N VAL A 78 -3.96 1.61 -12.43
CA VAL A 78 -2.63 1.03 -12.69
C VAL A 78 -2.11 0.16 -11.55
N GLY A 79 -2.81 0.12 -10.43
CA GLY A 79 -2.41 -0.69 -9.29
C GLY A 79 -3.34 -0.58 -8.09
N THR A 80 -2.93 -1.21 -7.00
CA THR A 80 -3.61 -1.19 -5.70
C THR A 80 -2.62 -0.95 -4.58
N VAL A 81 -3.11 -0.45 -3.44
CA VAL A 81 -2.41 -0.39 -2.16
C VAL A 81 -3.42 -0.33 -1.02
N ARG A 82 -3.11 -0.89 0.13
CA ARG A 82 -4.00 -0.92 1.29
C ARG A 82 -3.26 -0.59 2.57
N ILE A 83 -3.90 0.18 3.45
CA ILE A 83 -3.52 0.40 4.84
C ILE A 83 -4.50 -0.38 5.71
N TYR A 84 -4.01 -1.14 6.67
CA TYR A 84 -4.81 -2.05 7.52
C TYR A 84 -4.04 -2.44 8.79
N ASP A 85 -4.61 -3.31 9.64
CA ASP A 85 -4.01 -3.75 10.90
C ASP A 85 -3.51 -2.56 11.73
N LEU A 86 -4.46 -1.62 11.99
CA LEU A 86 -4.16 -0.43 12.79
C LEU A 86 -4.01 -0.83 14.25
N ARG A 87 -2.84 -0.55 14.82
CA ARG A 87 -2.50 -0.77 16.23
C ARG A 87 -2.40 0.58 16.94
N PRO A 88 -2.30 0.65 18.29
CA PRO A 88 -2.33 1.93 19.02
C PRO A 88 -1.34 3.00 18.52
N ASP A 89 -0.18 2.60 18.01
CA ASP A 89 0.83 3.54 17.47
C ASP A 89 1.48 3.07 16.16
N SER A 90 0.83 2.15 15.44
CA SER A 90 1.42 1.60 14.22
C SER A 90 0.36 1.19 13.22
N PHE A 91 0.61 1.40 11.95
CA PHE A 91 -0.21 0.90 10.84
C PHE A 91 0.57 -0.09 9.99
N CYS A 92 -0.14 -1.03 9.40
CA CYS A 92 0.38 -1.90 8.36
C CYS A 92 -0.07 -1.43 6.99
N TRP A 93 0.73 -1.68 5.96
CA TRP A 93 0.30 -1.52 4.59
C TRP A 93 0.80 -2.65 3.71
N GLY A 94 0.06 -2.90 2.65
CA GLY A 94 0.33 -4.01 1.73
C GLY A 94 -0.70 -4.06 0.61
N SER A 95 -0.97 -5.24 0.08
CA SER A 95 -1.79 -5.41 -1.14
C SER A 95 -1.31 -4.47 -2.26
N TRP A 96 0.01 -4.24 -2.28
CA TRP A 96 0.66 -3.29 -3.16
C TRP A 96 1.08 -3.98 -4.45
N ILE A 97 0.32 -3.70 -5.49
CA ILE A 97 0.50 -4.31 -6.80
C ILE A 97 0.45 -3.20 -7.84
N LEU A 98 1.44 -3.18 -8.72
CA LEU A 98 1.47 -2.29 -9.88
C LEU A 98 1.49 -3.14 -11.15
N GLN A 99 0.58 -2.86 -12.08
CA GLN A 99 0.55 -3.55 -13.37
C GLN A 99 1.79 -3.21 -14.22
N SER A 100 2.10 -4.08 -15.16
CA SER A 100 3.09 -3.79 -16.20
C SER A 100 2.65 -2.54 -16.99
N GLY A 101 3.58 -1.60 -17.20
CA GLY A 101 3.28 -0.34 -17.88
C GLY A 101 2.75 0.78 -16.98
N ALA A 102 2.65 0.58 -15.66
CA ALA A 102 2.40 1.67 -14.72
C ALA A 102 3.50 2.75 -14.84
N PRO A 103 3.19 4.04 -14.53
CA PRO A 103 4.18 5.10 -14.56
C PRO A 103 5.46 4.74 -13.79
N ARG A 104 6.64 5.05 -14.33
CA ARG A 104 7.94 4.64 -13.74
C ARG A 104 8.11 5.06 -12.28
N LYS A 105 7.48 6.16 -11.87
CA LYS A 105 7.56 6.70 -10.52
C LYS A 105 6.45 6.20 -9.59
N ALA A 106 5.46 5.47 -10.12
CA ALA A 106 4.28 5.04 -9.36
C ALA A 106 4.63 4.23 -8.10
N ALA A 107 5.66 3.39 -8.14
CA ALA A 107 6.09 2.63 -6.98
C ALA A 107 6.58 3.53 -5.84
N ILE A 108 7.52 4.43 -6.11
CA ILE A 108 8.04 5.36 -5.11
C ILE A 108 6.93 6.29 -4.61
N GLU A 109 6.18 6.87 -5.53
CA GLU A 109 5.15 7.86 -5.21
C GLU A 109 4.01 7.24 -4.39
N SER A 110 3.52 6.05 -4.75
CA SER A 110 2.47 5.38 -3.97
C SER A 110 2.92 5.01 -2.56
N ALA A 111 4.16 4.56 -2.38
CA ALA A 111 4.72 4.30 -1.05
C ALA A 111 4.82 5.60 -0.22
N LEU A 112 5.29 6.70 -0.82
CA LEU A 112 5.34 8.00 -0.14
C LEU A 112 3.96 8.49 0.28
N LEU A 113 2.96 8.41 -0.60
CA LEU A 113 1.58 8.82 -0.28
C LEU A 113 0.99 7.99 0.86
N VAL A 114 1.31 6.69 0.95
CA VAL A 114 0.92 5.83 2.06
C VAL A 114 1.58 6.29 3.37
N TYR A 115 2.88 6.59 3.36
CA TYR A 115 3.59 7.07 4.55
C TYR A 115 3.10 8.47 4.98
N GLU A 116 2.92 9.40 4.04
CA GLU A 116 2.34 10.72 4.33
C GLU A 116 0.95 10.59 4.97
N PHE A 117 0.10 9.71 4.44
CA PHE A 117 -1.22 9.47 4.99
C PHE A 117 -1.16 8.85 6.39
N GLY A 118 -0.38 7.79 6.59
CA GLY A 118 -0.27 7.07 7.86
C GLY A 118 0.36 7.92 8.97
N PHE A 119 1.48 8.58 8.67
CA PHE A 119 2.22 9.34 9.68
C PHE A 119 1.63 10.73 9.98
N TYR A 120 1.15 11.44 8.96
CA TYR A 120 0.73 12.84 9.16
C TYR A 120 -0.79 13.02 9.21
N ARG A 121 -1.56 12.20 8.49
CA ARG A 121 -3.02 12.35 8.51
C ARG A 121 -3.68 11.45 9.55
N LEU A 122 -3.30 10.17 9.64
CA LEU A 122 -3.81 9.26 10.67
C LEU A 122 -3.10 9.46 12.02
N GLY A 123 -1.87 10.00 12.04
CA GLY A 123 -1.15 10.39 13.25
C GLY A 123 -0.32 9.27 13.90
N PHE A 124 -0.01 8.19 13.19
CA PHE A 124 0.83 7.10 13.71
C PHE A 124 2.29 7.51 13.88
N GLY A 125 2.95 6.94 14.89
CA GLY A 125 4.38 7.08 15.10
C GLY A 125 5.21 6.02 14.39
N ASN A 126 4.59 4.87 14.06
CA ASN A 126 5.26 3.72 13.48
C ASN A 126 4.44 3.11 12.32
N CYS A 127 5.16 2.36 11.49
CA CYS A 127 4.60 1.50 10.46
C CYS A 127 5.22 0.11 10.61
N HIS A 128 4.43 -0.94 10.42
CA HIS A 128 4.89 -2.33 10.43
C HIS A 128 4.34 -3.05 9.19
N PHE A 129 5.12 -3.97 8.65
CA PHE A 129 4.70 -4.79 7.52
C PHE A 129 5.62 -6.01 7.39
N ASP A 130 5.16 -7.00 6.67
CA ASP A 130 5.94 -8.18 6.32
C ASP A 130 6.19 -8.24 4.81
N VAL A 131 7.32 -8.83 4.43
CA VAL A 131 7.70 -9.06 3.04
C VAL A 131 8.25 -10.45 2.90
N ARG A 132 7.75 -11.22 1.93
CA ARG A 132 8.29 -12.52 1.58
C ARG A 132 9.80 -12.44 1.36
N LYS A 133 10.58 -13.31 2.02
CA LYS A 133 12.06 -13.35 1.90
C LYS A 133 12.52 -13.49 0.46
N GLN A 134 11.75 -14.22 -0.34
CA GLN A 134 12.03 -14.45 -1.76
C GLN A 134 11.74 -13.23 -2.63
N ASN A 135 10.95 -12.25 -2.15
CA ASN A 135 10.69 -11.01 -2.85
C ASN A 135 11.82 -9.99 -2.61
N THR A 136 13.03 -10.35 -3.03
CA THR A 136 14.26 -9.59 -2.78
C THR A 136 14.17 -8.15 -3.29
N ARG A 137 13.46 -7.93 -4.41
CA ARG A 137 13.26 -6.60 -4.98
C ARG A 137 12.50 -5.67 -4.02
N VAL A 138 11.44 -6.16 -3.41
CA VAL A 138 10.62 -5.39 -2.46
C VAL A 138 11.34 -5.24 -1.12
N VAL A 139 12.04 -6.29 -0.65
CA VAL A 139 12.92 -6.20 0.53
C VAL A 139 13.93 -5.06 0.37
N GLU A 140 14.65 -5.01 -0.75
CA GLU A 140 15.64 -3.96 -1.01
C GLU A 140 15.00 -2.57 -1.18
N PHE A 141 13.81 -2.50 -1.77
CA PHE A 141 13.06 -1.24 -1.85
C PHE A 141 12.81 -0.64 -0.46
N HIS A 142 12.27 -1.44 0.46
CA HIS A 142 11.99 -0.98 1.83
C HIS A 142 13.25 -0.63 2.62
N ARG A 143 14.32 -1.41 2.46
CA ARG A 143 15.62 -1.10 3.10
C ARG A 143 16.20 0.23 2.62
N ARG A 144 16.09 0.53 1.32
CA ARG A 144 16.54 1.81 0.76
C ARG A 144 15.74 2.99 1.27
N PHE A 145 14.47 2.78 1.60
CA PHE A 145 13.64 3.78 2.26
C PHE A 145 14.05 4.03 3.72
N GLY A 146 14.80 3.12 4.33
CA GLY A 146 15.23 3.18 5.71
C GLY A 146 14.43 2.31 6.68
N ALA A 147 13.52 1.48 6.17
CA ALA A 147 12.82 0.50 7.00
C ALA A 147 13.78 -0.59 7.48
N ARG A 148 13.59 -1.05 8.71
CA ARG A 148 14.46 -2.02 9.38
C ARG A 148 13.77 -3.37 9.52
N ILE A 149 14.51 -4.45 9.29
CA ILE A 149 14.08 -5.80 9.64
C ILE A 149 14.25 -5.96 11.14
N VAL A 150 13.15 -6.22 11.85
CA VAL A 150 13.11 -6.38 13.32
C VAL A 150 12.82 -7.81 13.77
N GLY A 151 12.54 -8.69 12.82
CA GLY A 151 12.28 -10.09 13.07
C GLY A 151 12.01 -10.83 11.77
N GLU A 152 11.74 -12.12 11.89
CA GLU A 152 11.41 -12.95 10.75
C GLU A 152 10.52 -14.14 11.13
N THR A 153 9.78 -14.63 10.18
CA THR A 153 9.11 -15.92 10.18
C THR A 153 9.87 -16.88 9.25
N PRO A 154 9.48 -18.14 9.10
CA PRO A 154 10.06 -19.01 8.08
C PRO A 154 10.03 -18.39 6.67
N ASP A 155 8.96 -17.69 6.33
CA ASP A 155 8.70 -17.19 4.97
C ASP A 155 8.94 -15.68 4.79
N ASP A 156 8.86 -14.89 5.87
CA ASP A 156 8.79 -13.44 5.77
C ASP A 156 9.87 -12.74 6.62
N HIS A 157 10.31 -11.58 6.17
CA HIS A 157 10.94 -10.56 7.00
C HIS A 157 9.88 -9.64 7.60
N LEU A 158 10.00 -9.37 8.91
CA LEU A 158 9.15 -8.42 9.62
C LEU A 158 9.84 -7.07 9.67
N PHE A 159 9.21 -6.07 9.09
CA PHE A 159 9.75 -4.71 9.00
C PHE A 159 9.08 -3.76 10.00
N GLN A 160 9.86 -2.80 10.46
CA GLN A 160 9.40 -1.63 11.17
C GLN A 160 9.98 -0.38 10.52
N PHE A 161 9.17 0.67 10.46
CA PHE A 161 9.58 1.95 9.92
C PHE A 161 8.95 3.06 10.77
N SER A 162 9.79 3.81 11.50
CA SER A 162 9.31 4.89 12.36
C SER A 162 9.07 6.17 11.56
N LYS A 163 8.21 7.05 12.08
CA LYS A 163 8.01 8.39 11.52
C LYS A 163 9.32 9.16 11.46
N ALA A 164 10.18 9.05 12.48
CA ALA A 164 11.48 9.70 12.51
C ALA A 164 12.43 9.21 11.40
N ASP A 165 12.47 7.88 11.16
CA ASP A 165 13.24 7.30 10.06
C ASP A 165 12.68 7.77 8.69
N TYR A 166 11.35 7.84 8.58
CA TYR A 166 10.69 8.38 7.39
C TYR A 166 11.04 9.85 7.15
N GLU A 167 11.00 10.69 8.16
CA GLU A 167 11.36 12.11 8.06
C GLU A 167 12.81 12.31 7.59
N ALA A 168 13.73 11.47 8.06
CA ALA A 168 15.12 11.49 7.61
C ALA A 168 15.24 11.09 6.12
N ALA A 169 14.48 10.09 5.67
CA ALA A 169 14.47 9.64 4.28
C ALA A 169 13.72 10.61 3.35
N ARG A 170 12.63 11.21 3.83
CA ARG A 170 11.69 12.06 3.08
C ARG A 170 12.38 13.17 2.29
N ALA A 171 13.41 13.77 2.86
CA ALA A 171 14.17 14.84 2.22
C ALA A 171 14.73 14.44 0.85
N HIS A 172 15.11 13.17 0.67
CA HIS A 172 15.62 12.65 -0.59
C HIS A 172 14.55 12.42 -1.65
N TYR A 173 13.27 12.41 -1.24
CA TYR A 173 12.13 12.06 -2.09
C TYR A 173 11.15 13.21 -2.32
N LEU A 174 11.48 14.43 -1.89
CA LEU A 174 10.60 15.61 -2.04
C LEU A 174 10.15 15.85 -3.49
N ALA A 175 10.99 15.53 -4.46
CA ALA A 175 10.66 15.66 -5.88
C ALA A 175 9.51 14.73 -6.35
N PHE A 176 9.12 13.73 -5.55
CA PHE A 176 8.06 12.79 -5.84
C PHE A 176 6.75 13.11 -5.09
N LEU A 177 6.80 14.02 -4.14
CA LEU A 177 5.62 14.48 -3.41
C LEU A 177 4.93 15.62 -4.15
N PRO A 178 3.59 15.78 -3.99
CA PRO A 178 2.82 16.88 -4.57
C PRO A 178 3.22 18.25 -4.05
#